data_f3ec595720a54ded2d16cdf288c4f7f4
#
_entry.id   f3ec595720a54ded2d16cdf288c4f7f4
#
_cell.length_a   1.000
_cell.length_b   1.000
_cell.length_c   1.000
_cell.angle_alpha   90.00
_cell.angle_beta   90.00
_cell.angle_gamma   90.00
#
_symmetry.space_group_name_H-M   'P 1'
#
loop_
_entity.id
_entity.type
_entity.pdbx_description
1 polymer ?
#
loop_
_entity_poly.entity_id
_entity_poly.type
_entity_poly.pdbx_seq_one_letter_code
_entity_poly.pdbx_strand_id
1 'polypeptide(L)'
;MWTIKQFSQLTGVSAVSLRYYDKEGILPSKRLENGYRYYDQKDLLIVKNLVVLKYAGFSLEDIRTLTSLYHEPEGQECNDKANEVLVRNVKAMKERIRMFHQIIEVMEEIMPLFENHELYKINKSELNDNIEKLFVQIEIERG
;
A
#
# COMPACT_ATOMS: atom_id res chain seq x y z
N MET A 1 3.16 17.39 -21.22
CA MET A 1 3.99 16.22 -21.56
C MET A 1 5.29 16.28 -20.79
N TRP A 2 5.70 15.16 -20.18
CA TRP A 2 6.91 15.09 -19.35
C TRP A 2 7.80 13.93 -19.77
N THR A 3 9.10 14.14 -19.70
CA THR A 3 10.09 13.05 -19.77
C THR A 3 9.99 12.22 -18.49
N ILE A 4 10.58 11.01 -18.48
CA ILE A 4 10.62 10.17 -17.27
C ILE A 4 11.29 10.88 -16.09
N LYS A 5 12.34 11.66 -16.36
CA LYS A 5 13.04 12.43 -15.32
C LYS A 5 12.13 13.50 -14.71
N GLN A 6 11.47 14.28 -15.58
CA GLN A 6 10.52 15.32 -15.13
C GLN A 6 9.34 14.70 -14.36
N PHE A 7 8.81 13.60 -14.87
CA PHE A 7 7.68 12.90 -14.26
C PHE A 7 8.06 12.29 -12.91
N SER A 8 9.25 11.73 -12.81
CA SER A 8 9.79 11.25 -11.53
C SER A 8 9.90 12.37 -10.50
N GLN A 9 10.41 13.53 -10.91
CA GLN A 9 10.51 14.70 -10.03
C GLN A 9 9.14 15.21 -9.59
N LEU A 10 8.19 15.24 -10.53
CA LEU A 10 6.82 15.72 -10.27
C LEU A 10 6.06 14.82 -9.31
N THR A 11 6.20 13.50 -9.44
CA THR A 11 5.40 12.51 -8.70
C THR A 11 6.09 11.98 -7.46
N GLY A 12 7.40 12.13 -7.35
CA GLY A 12 8.18 11.49 -6.30
C GLY A 12 8.42 10.00 -6.51
N VAL A 13 7.94 9.45 -7.63
CA VAL A 13 8.15 8.04 -7.98
C VAL A 13 9.45 7.92 -8.77
N SER A 14 10.34 7.01 -8.37
CA SER A 14 11.65 6.86 -9.03
C SER A 14 11.50 6.42 -10.49
N ALA A 15 12.47 6.81 -11.32
CA ALA A 15 12.51 6.39 -12.72
C ALA A 15 12.56 4.86 -12.84
N VAL A 16 13.23 4.18 -11.91
CA VAL A 16 13.27 2.70 -11.87
C VAL A 16 11.88 2.13 -11.66
N SER A 17 11.12 2.69 -10.71
CA SER A 17 9.75 2.27 -10.45
C SER A 17 8.83 2.55 -11.63
N LEU A 18 8.98 3.70 -12.28
CA LEU A 18 8.18 4.06 -13.46
C LEU A 18 8.42 3.08 -14.61
N ARG A 19 9.68 2.67 -14.84
CA ARG A 19 10.00 1.66 -15.86
C ARG A 19 9.41 0.30 -15.51
N TYR A 20 9.42 -0.05 -14.21
CA TYR A 20 8.81 -1.28 -13.72
C TYR A 20 7.31 -1.30 -13.97
N TYR A 21 6.61 -0.20 -13.64
CA TYR A 21 5.17 -0.10 -13.87
C TYR A 21 4.80 -0.12 -15.35
N ASP A 22 5.65 0.41 -16.21
CA ASP A 22 5.51 0.29 -17.65
C ASP A 22 5.60 -1.18 -18.08
N LYS A 23 6.65 -1.87 -17.65
CA LYS A 23 6.86 -3.29 -17.94
C LYS A 23 5.69 -4.16 -17.46
N GLU A 24 5.16 -3.86 -16.29
CA GLU A 24 4.05 -4.62 -15.70
C GLU A 24 2.68 -4.22 -16.26
N GLY A 25 2.61 -3.26 -17.16
CA GLY A 25 1.35 -2.83 -17.77
C GLY A 25 0.44 -2.01 -16.87
N ILE A 26 0.95 -1.58 -15.71
CA ILE A 26 0.19 -0.75 -14.75
C ILE A 26 0.13 0.69 -15.24
N LEU A 27 1.26 1.20 -15.70
CA LEU A 27 1.40 2.54 -16.27
C LEU A 27 2.17 2.45 -17.58
N PRO A 28 1.52 2.00 -18.68
CA PRO A 28 2.18 1.89 -19.98
C PRO A 28 2.62 3.27 -20.45
N SER A 29 3.91 3.45 -20.70
CA SER A 29 4.44 4.72 -21.20
C SER A 29 4.20 4.84 -22.69
N LYS A 30 4.00 6.07 -23.13
CA LYS A 30 4.03 6.42 -24.54
C LYS A 30 5.47 6.68 -24.96
N ARG A 31 5.76 6.51 -26.24
CA ARG A 31 7.11 6.75 -26.76
C ARG A 31 7.08 7.78 -27.89
N LEU A 32 8.08 8.66 -27.87
CA LEU A 32 8.35 9.57 -28.97
C LEU A 32 8.97 8.79 -30.13
N GLU A 33 9.06 9.40 -31.31
CA GLU A 33 9.69 8.79 -32.48
C GLU A 33 11.13 8.34 -32.23
N ASN A 34 11.84 9.07 -31.34
CA ASN A 34 13.22 8.72 -30.95
C ASN A 34 13.31 7.61 -29.90
N GLY A 35 12.17 6.99 -29.53
CA GLY A 35 12.11 5.90 -28.58
C GLY A 35 12.06 6.30 -27.10
N TYR A 36 12.17 7.59 -26.78
CA TYR A 36 12.12 8.04 -25.39
C TYR A 36 10.71 8.03 -24.84
N ARG A 37 10.56 7.64 -23.57
CA ARG A 37 9.29 7.64 -22.85
C ARG A 37 8.81 9.05 -22.59
N TYR A 38 7.49 9.25 -22.67
CA TYR A 38 6.86 10.47 -22.21
C TYR A 38 5.55 10.16 -21.46
N TYR A 39 5.15 11.10 -20.61
CA TYR A 39 3.99 10.97 -19.75
C TYR A 39 3.11 12.21 -19.88
N ASP A 40 1.78 12.04 -19.69
CA ASP A 40 0.80 13.11 -19.81
C ASP A 40 -0.07 13.24 -18.54
N GLN A 41 -1.10 14.07 -18.60
CA GLN A 41 -2.02 14.32 -17.48
C GLN A 41 -2.78 13.08 -17.04
N LYS A 42 -3.12 12.21 -17.98
CA LYS A 42 -3.80 10.94 -17.66
C LYS A 42 -2.87 10.04 -16.85
N ASP A 43 -1.62 9.97 -17.26
CA ASP A 43 -0.60 9.21 -16.52
C ASP A 43 -0.40 9.75 -15.11
N LEU A 44 -0.46 11.08 -14.96
CA LEU A 44 -0.34 11.71 -13.63
C LEU A 44 -1.48 11.27 -12.71
N LEU A 45 -2.71 11.21 -13.22
CA LEU A 45 -3.84 10.73 -12.45
C LEU A 45 -3.66 9.26 -12.03
N ILE A 46 -3.24 8.42 -12.97
CA ILE A 46 -2.99 7.00 -12.71
C ILE A 46 -1.91 6.82 -11.63
N VAL A 47 -0.80 7.56 -11.73
CA VAL A 47 0.28 7.48 -10.75
C VAL A 47 -0.19 7.94 -9.36
N LYS A 48 -0.99 8.99 -9.28
CA LYS A 48 -1.53 9.43 -7.99
C LYS A 48 -2.38 8.33 -7.35
N ASN A 49 -3.24 7.68 -8.12
CA ASN A 49 -4.03 6.54 -7.65
C ASN A 49 -3.11 5.38 -7.21
N LEU A 50 -2.13 5.05 -8.02
CA LEU A 50 -1.17 3.98 -7.72
C LEU A 50 -0.46 4.23 -6.39
N VAL A 51 0.02 5.44 -6.15
CA VAL A 51 0.72 5.80 -4.90
C VAL A 51 -0.20 5.64 -3.70
N VAL A 52 -1.45 6.11 -3.80
CA VAL A 52 -2.44 5.97 -2.71
C VAL A 52 -2.75 4.50 -2.43
N LEU A 53 -3.01 3.71 -3.46
CA LEU A 53 -3.33 2.30 -3.32
C LEU A 53 -2.16 1.51 -2.75
N LYS A 54 -0.94 1.80 -3.21
CA LYS A 54 0.26 1.16 -2.70
C LYS A 54 0.48 1.48 -1.22
N TYR A 55 0.28 2.74 -0.84
CA TYR A 55 0.36 3.15 0.57
C TYR A 55 -0.67 2.41 1.42
N ALA A 56 -1.87 2.21 0.89
CA ALA A 56 -2.95 1.48 1.58
C ALA A 56 -2.69 -0.03 1.68
N GLY A 57 -1.66 -0.55 1.01
CA GLY A 57 -1.28 -1.96 1.09
C GLY A 57 -1.87 -2.85 0.02
N PHE A 58 -2.43 -2.28 -1.05
CA PHE A 58 -2.92 -3.08 -2.18
C PHE A 58 -1.74 -3.78 -2.87
N SER A 59 -1.97 -5.03 -3.31
CA SER A 59 -0.99 -5.74 -4.12
C SER A 59 -0.87 -5.11 -5.51
N LEU A 60 0.27 -5.36 -6.19
CA LEU A 60 0.44 -4.88 -7.56
C LEU A 60 -0.62 -5.44 -8.50
N GLU A 61 -1.03 -6.68 -8.30
CA GLU A 61 -2.11 -7.29 -9.09
C GLU A 61 -3.43 -6.56 -8.88
N ASP A 62 -3.79 -6.24 -7.65
CA ASP A 62 -5.00 -5.48 -7.34
C ASP A 62 -4.93 -4.06 -7.93
N ILE A 63 -3.77 -3.41 -7.82
CA ILE A 63 -3.55 -2.09 -8.44
C ILE A 63 -3.70 -2.18 -9.96
N ARG A 64 -3.15 -3.23 -10.58
CA ARG A 64 -3.30 -3.45 -12.04
C ARG A 64 -4.77 -3.58 -12.41
N THR A 65 -5.56 -4.35 -11.65
CA THR A 65 -6.99 -4.50 -11.89
C THR A 65 -7.71 -3.15 -11.84
N LEU A 66 -7.41 -2.31 -10.85
CA LEU A 66 -8.05 -1.01 -10.72
C LEU A 66 -7.58 -0.01 -11.78
N THR A 67 -6.29 0.01 -12.09
CA THR A 67 -5.76 0.94 -13.10
C THR A 67 -6.14 0.56 -14.51
N SER A 68 -6.47 -0.71 -14.78
CA SER A 68 -6.95 -1.15 -16.10
C SER A 68 -8.22 -0.42 -16.52
N LEU A 69 -9.04 0.03 -15.57
CA LEU A 69 -10.25 0.81 -15.85
C LEU A 69 -9.95 2.14 -16.57
N TYR A 70 -8.73 2.68 -16.41
CA TYR A 70 -8.31 3.89 -17.10
C TYR A 70 -7.89 3.64 -18.54
N HIS A 71 -7.48 2.41 -18.86
CA HIS A 71 -6.98 2.04 -20.20
C HIS A 71 -8.06 1.43 -21.06
N GLU A 72 -8.91 0.60 -20.45
CA GLU A 72 -10.01 -0.08 -21.15
C GLU A 72 -11.28 0.05 -20.31
N PRO A 73 -12.00 1.15 -20.42
CA PRO A 73 -13.19 1.39 -19.59
C PRO A 73 -14.38 0.62 -20.16
N GLU A 74 -14.51 -0.64 -19.81
CA GLU A 74 -15.61 -1.36 -20.32
C GLU A 74 -16.35 -2.29 -19.46
N GLY A 75 -17.63 -2.25 -19.42
CA GLY A 75 -18.62 -3.23 -19.07
C GLY A 75 -18.72 -3.57 -17.59
N GLN A 76 -19.82 -4.23 -17.25
CA GLN A 76 -20.19 -4.57 -15.89
C GLN A 76 -19.20 -5.56 -15.25
N GLU A 77 -18.63 -6.47 -16.03
CA GLU A 77 -17.68 -7.45 -15.52
C GLU A 77 -16.40 -6.81 -14.95
N CYS A 78 -15.87 -5.80 -15.64
CA CYS A 78 -14.70 -5.06 -15.15
C CYS A 78 -15.02 -4.30 -13.87
N ASN A 79 -16.22 -3.69 -13.81
CA ASN A 79 -16.67 -2.99 -12.61
C ASN A 79 -16.87 -3.95 -11.44
N ASP A 80 -17.37 -5.15 -11.69
CA ASP A 80 -17.56 -6.16 -10.66
C ASP A 80 -16.22 -6.62 -10.07
N LYS A 81 -15.21 -6.85 -10.92
CA LYS A 81 -13.85 -7.20 -10.48
C LYS A 81 -13.22 -6.08 -9.66
N ALA A 82 -13.36 -4.84 -10.10
CA ALA A 82 -12.86 -3.68 -9.38
C ALA A 82 -13.53 -3.58 -8.00
N ASN A 83 -14.84 -3.79 -7.94
CA ASN A 83 -15.57 -3.78 -6.69
C ASN A 83 -15.12 -4.88 -5.74
N GLU A 84 -14.90 -6.10 -6.24
CA GLU A 84 -14.35 -7.20 -5.42
C GLU A 84 -13.01 -6.85 -4.81
N VAL A 85 -12.11 -6.26 -5.60
CA VAL A 85 -10.79 -5.80 -5.13
C VAL A 85 -10.95 -4.75 -4.03
N LEU A 86 -11.82 -3.78 -4.23
CA LEU A 86 -12.06 -2.72 -3.24
C LEU A 86 -12.65 -3.27 -1.95
N VAL A 87 -13.67 -4.12 -2.03
CA VAL A 87 -14.32 -4.72 -0.86
C VAL A 87 -13.30 -5.52 -0.03
N ARG A 88 -12.52 -6.36 -0.69
CA ARG A 88 -11.49 -7.18 -0.01
C ARG A 88 -10.44 -6.31 0.67
N ASN A 89 -9.96 -5.29 0.00
CA ASN A 89 -8.92 -4.42 0.55
C ASN A 89 -9.44 -3.49 1.65
N VAL A 90 -10.67 -3.00 1.54
CA VAL A 90 -11.31 -2.22 2.61
C VAL A 90 -11.45 -3.07 3.87
N LYS A 91 -11.88 -4.32 3.73
CA LYS A 91 -11.96 -5.26 4.85
C LYS A 91 -10.60 -5.46 5.50
N ALA A 92 -9.57 -5.70 4.69
CA ALA A 92 -8.20 -5.89 5.18
C ALA A 92 -7.69 -4.64 5.91
N MET A 93 -7.97 -3.44 5.39
CA MET A 93 -7.59 -2.20 6.05
C MET A 93 -8.29 -2.02 7.40
N LYS A 94 -9.57 -2.34 7.50
CA LYS A 94 -10.33 -2.27 8.76
C LYS A 94 -9.75 -3.23 9.80
N GLU A 95 -9.37 -4.44 9.39
CA GLU A 95 -8.72 -5.41 10.27
C GLU A 95 -7.36 -4.89 10.75
N ARG A 96 -6.58 -4.25 9.87
CA ARG A 96 -5.31 -3.64 10.23
C ARG A 96 -5.48 -2.48 11.21
N ILE A 97 -6.50 -1.65 11.04
CA ILE A 97 -6.81 -0.56 11.98
C ILE A 97 -7.10 -1.15 13.36
N ARG A 98 -7.92 -2.19 13.42
CA ARG A 98 -8.24 -2.87 14.68
C ARG A 98 -6.97 -3.42 15.34
N MET A 99 -6.10 -4.04 14.56
CA MET A 99 -4.83 -4.59 15.04
C MET A 99 -3.89 -3.47 15.53
N PHE A 100 -3.81 -2.37 14.78
CA PHE A 100 -2.99 -1.23 15.20
C PHE A 100 -3.48 -0.64 16.53
N HIS A 101 -4.77 -0.57 16.77
CA HIS A 101 -5.29 -0.13 18.06
C HIS A 101 -4.81 -1.03 19.21
N GLN A 102 -4.82 -2.33 19.01
CA GLN A 102 -4.32 -3.28 20.01
C GLN A 102 -2.83 -3.13 20.26
N ILE A 103 -2.06 -2.95 19.19
CA ILE A 103 -0.60 -2.71 19.30
C ILE A 103 -0.32 -1.41 20.04
N ILE A 104 -1.05 -0.34 19.72
CA ILE A 104 -0.91 0.95 20.40
C ILE A 104 -1.17 0.81 21.90
N GLU A 105 -2.23 0.11 22.27
CA GLU A 105 -2.55 -0.13 23.69
C GLU A 105 -1.38 -0.79 24.42
N VAL A 106 -0.79 -1.83 23.83
CA VAL A 106 0.38 -2.51 24.42
C VAL A 106 1.58 -1.56 24.49
N MET A 107 1.84 -0.78 23.46
CA MET A 107 2.95 0.18 23.43
C MET A 107 2.77 1.26 24.49
N GLU A 108 1.56 1.78 24.66
CA GLU A 108 1.26 2.78 25.68
C GLU A 108 1.44 2.23 27.11
N GLU A 109 1.13 0.96 27.32
CA GLU A 109 1.40 0.28 28.61
C GLU A 109 2.89 0.14 28.89
N ILE A 110 3.70 -0.07 27.84
CA ILE A 110 5.15 -0.24 27.97
C ILE A 110 5.85 1.10 28.24
N MET A 111 5.41 2.17 27.63
CA MET A 111 6.10 3.47 27.67
C MET A 111 6.46 3.94 29.08
N PRO A 112 5.55 3.94 30.08
CA PRO A 112 5.89 4.37 31.44
C PRO A 112 6.92 3.48 32.13
N LEU A 113 7.07 2.23 31.72
CA LEU A 113 7.96 1.27 32.35
C LEU A 113 9.43 1.57 32.09
N PHE A 114 9.73 2.26 30.98
CA PHE A 114 11.11 2.65 30.66
C PHE A 114 11.59 3.82 31.50
N GLU A 115 10.70 4.53 32.20
CA GLU A 115 11.07 5.58 33.15
C GLU A 115 11.50 5.01 34.48
N ASN A 116 11.11 3.75 34.81
CA ASN A 116 11.43 3.09 36.05
C ASN A 116 11.78 1.61 35.83
N HIS A 117 13.05 1.29 35.94
CA HIS A 117 13.58 -0.04 35.67
C HIS A 117 12.95 -1.12 36.56
N GLU A 118 12.60 -0.82 37.80
CA GLU A 118 11.96 -1.78 38.70
C GLU A 118 10.56 -2.15 38.24
N LEU A 119 9.80 -1.19 37.76
CA LEU A 119 8.47 -1.46 37.15
C LEU A 119 8.59 -2.35 35.92
N TYR A 120 9.59 -2.12 35.10
CA TYR A 120 9.82 -2.95 33.91
C TYR A 120 10.10 -4.40 34.30
N LYS A 121 10.99 -4.62 35.30
CA LYS A 121 11.31 -5.98 35.79
C LYS A 121 10.09 -6.71 36.29
N ILE A 122 9.23 -6.04 37.07
CA ILE A 122 8.03 -6.64 37.67
C ILE A 122 7.02 -7.05 36.58
N ASN A 123 6.86 -6.23 35.56
CA ASN A 123 5.81 -6.41 34.53
C ASN A 123 6.30 -7.10 33.26
N LYS A 124 7.59 -7.44 33.15
CA LYS A 124 8.19 -7.99 31.91
C LYS A 124 7.47 -9.23 31.40
N SER A 125 7.10 -10.15 32.29
CA SER A 125 6.41 -11.39 31.90
C SER A 125 5.04 -11.11 31.28
N GLU A 126 4.26 -10.22 31.90
CA GLU A 126 2.95 -9.82 31.40
C GLU A 126 3.03 -9.14 30.03
N LEU A 127 4.05 -8.26 29.86
CA LEU A 127 4.29 -7.60 28.58
C LEU A 127 4.63 -8.60 27.49
N ASN A 128 5.49 -9.59 27.79
CA ASN A 128 5.84 -10.63 26.84
C ASN A 128 4.63 -11.48 26.46
N ASP A 129 3.74 -11.78 27.40
CA ASP A 129 2.51 -12.52 27.15
C ASP A 129 1.57 -11.72 26.23
N ASN A 130 1.46 -10.41 26.42
CA ASN A 130 0.65 -9.55 25.57
C ASN A 130 1.21 -9.49 24.15
N ILE A 131 2.51 -9.39 23.98
CA ILE A 131 3.17 -9.43 22.64
C ILE A 131 2.93 -10.77 21.98
N GLU A 132 3.03 -11.88 22.73
CA GLU A 132 2.78 -13.22 22.18
C GLU A 132 1.34 -13.35 21.66
N LYS A 133 0.35 -12.84 22.39
CA LYS A 133 -1.05 -12.83 21.96
C LYS A 133 -1.23 -12.06 20.65
N LEU A 134 -0.60 -10.89 20.54
CA LEU A 134 -0.62 -10.10 19.30
C LEU A 134 0.03 -10.85 18.15
N PHE A 135 1.18 -11.48 18.41
CA PHE A 135 1.90 -12.28 17.42
C PHE A 135 1.04 -13.39 16.86
N VAL A 136 0.39 -14.17 17.72
CA VAL A 136 -0.51 -15.25 17.30
C VAL A 136 -1.65 -14.74 16.45
N GLN A 137 -2.24 -13.60 16.83
CA GLN A 137 -3.33 -12.99 16.08
C GLN A 137 -2.89 -12.52 14.70
N ILE A 138 -1.70 -11.92 14.58
CA ILE A 138 -1.13 -11.49 13.30
C ILE A 138 -0.87 -12.70 12.40
N GLU A 139 -0.34 -13.81 12.96
CA GLU A 139 -0.10 -15.03 12.20
C GLU A 139 -1.39 -15.64 11.66
N ILE A 140 -2.49 -15.61 12.43
CA ILE A 140 -3.80 -16.08 11.99
C ILE A 140 -4.29 -15.23 10.81
N GLU A 141 -4.14 -13.92 10.87
CA GLU A 141 -4.59 -13.01 9.81
C GLU A 141 -3.73 -13.11 8.55
N ARG A 142 -2.45 -13.42 8.70
CA ARG A 142 -1.52 -13.61 7.56
C ARG A 142 -1.71 -14.95 6.85
N GLY A 143 -2.15 -15.93 7.59
CA GLY A 143 -2.45 -17.25 7.03
C GLY A 143 -3.74 -17.27 6.27
#